data_b846268c467f0daf228ef493d44147ea
#
_entry.id   b846268c467f0daf228ef493d44147ea
#
_cell.length_a   1.000
_cell.length_b   1.000
_cell.length_c   1.000
_cell.angle_alpha   90.00
_cell.angle_beta   90.00
_cell.angle_gamma   90.00
#
_symmetry.space_group_name_H-M   'P 1'
#
loop_
_entity.id
_entity.type
_entity.pdbx_description
1 polymer ?
#
loop_
_entity_poly.entity_id
_entity_poly.type
_entity_poly.pdbx_seq_one_letter_code
_entity_poly.pdbx_strand_id
1 'polypeptide(L)'
;CKDAADYCRAVGGKVITIWLGFDGFDYSFQINYKKVWDQLVHAFQEVCDYACDLQISIEYKPYEERSYAFIDSMGVTGMMLNDINRDNIGVTLDYCHMLMKHENPAFAADIFGSQNKLYGIHLNDGYGVHDDGLMIGTSTPFKTLEMLYYFKKHGYQNAIYFDTFPVIEEAAAECERNIEMINYMNDLIDKVGLNYIQSIIDRNDAIAASKLMLEFFKGGEKNEL
;
A
#
# COMPACT_ATOMS: atom_id res chain seq x y z
N CYS A 1 -19.02 8.88 -5.42
CA CYS A 1 -17.66 9.35 -5.79
C CYS A 1 -17.63 10.82 -6.24
N LYS A 2 -18.58 11.30 -7.11
CA LYS A 2 -18.56 12.71 -7.57
C LYS A 2 -18.72 13.69 -6.40
N ASP A 3 -19.65 13.45 -5.49
CA ASP A 3 -19.81 14.27 -4.26
C ASP A 3 -18.56 14.23 -3.38
N ALA A 4 -17.89 13.07 -3.29
CA ALA A 4 -16.62 12.97 -2.58
C ALA A 4 -15.51 13.80 -3.23
N ALA A 5 -15.50 13.88 -4.57
CA ALA A 5 -14.57 14.75 -5.30
C ALA A 5 -14.80 16.23 -4.99
N ASP A 6 -16.07 16.65 -4.97
CA ASP A 6 -16.42 18.04 -4.64
C ASP A 6 -16.06 18.37 -3.18
N TYR A 7 -16.30 17.44 -2.26
CA TYR A 7 -15.87 17.59 -0.87
C TYR A 7 -14.36 17.64 -0.74
N CYS A 8 -13.64 16.75 -1.42
CA CYS A 8 -12.17 16.73 -1.43
C CYS A 8 -11.60 18.10 -1.88
N ARG A 9 -12.14 18.68 -2.94
CA ARG A 9 -11.77 20.04 -3.39
C ARG A 9 -12.05 21.10 -2.35
N ALA A 10 -13.24 21.03 -1.73
CA ALA A 10 -13.67 22.02 -0.74
C ALA A 10 -12.77 22.06 0.50
N VAL A 11 -12.18 20.92 0.89
CA VAL A 11 -11.23 20.83 2.03
C VAL A 11 -9.77 20.94 1.63
N GLY A 12 -9.45 21.17 0.34
CA GLY A 12 -8.09 21.27 -0.17
C GLY A 12 -7.37 19.94 -0.31
N GLY A 13 -8.11 18.82 -0.32
CA GLY A 13 -7.57 17.48 -0.57
C GLY A 13 -7.10 17.32 -2.01
N LYS A 14 -6.26 16.33 -2.25
CA LYS A 14 -5.70 16.04 -3.58
C LYS A 14 -5.92 14.61 -4.05
N VAL A 15 -6.17 13.70 -3.14
CA VAL A 15 -6.32 12.26 -3.40
C VAL A 15 -7.67 11.79 -2.88
N ILE A 16 -8.34 10.96 -3.65
CA ILE A 16 -9.52 10.21 -3.21
C ILE A 16 -9.17 8.74 -3.30
N THR A 17 -9.15 8.06 -2.17
CA THR A 17 -9.02 6.60 -2.12
C THR A 17 -10.40 5.97 -2.21
N ILE A 18 -10.54 4.99 -3.07
CA ILE A 18 -11.77 4.22 -3.28
C ILE A 18 -11.47 2.76 -2.97
N TRP A 19 -11.98 2.30 -1.83
CA TRP A 19 -12.16 0.90 -1.51
C TRP A 19 -13.60 0.49 -1.83
N LEU A 20 -13.78 -0.60 -2.59
CA LEU A 20 -15.11 -0.99 -3.07
C LEU A 20 -15.94 -1.75 -2.04
N GLY A 21 -15.34 -2.17 -0.92
CA GLY A 21 -16.01 -2.78 0.23
C GLY A 21 -16.77 -4.06 -0.07
N PHE A 22 -17.90 -3.95 -0.74
CA PHE A 22 -18.80 -5.08 -1.05
C PHE A 22 -18.72 -5.57 -2.49
N ASP A 23 -17.68 -5.19 -3.24
CA ASP A 23 -17.45 -5.78 -4.55
C ASP A 23 -17.17 -7.29 -4.44
N GLY A 24 -17.31 -8.03 -5.53
CA GLY A 24 -16.97 -9.43 -5.54
C GLY A 24 -18.15 -10.39 -5.41
N PHE A 25 -17.88 -11.61 -4.93
CA PHE A 25 -18.84 -12.70 -4.96
C PHE A 25 -18.48 -13.79 -3.93
N ASP A 26 -19.45 -14.68 -3.64
CA ASP A 26 -19.30 -15.79 -2.69
C ASP A 26 -19.52 -17.14 -3.34
N TYR A 27 -20.31 -17.22 -4.43
CA TYR A 27 -20.74 -18.48 -5.01
C TYR A 27 -20.33 -18.60 -6.48
N SER A 28 -20.01 -19.83 -6.90
CA SER A 28 -19.79 -20.15 -8.31
C SER A 28 -21.03 -19.80 -9.13
N PHE A 29 -20.85 -19.29 -10.35
CA PHE A 29 -21.92 -18.85 -11.27
C PHE A 29 -22.77 -17.67 -10.79
N GLN A 30 -22.37 -16.99 -9.72
CA GLN A 30 -23.12 -15.86 -9.14
C GLN A 30 -23.11 -14.61 -10.01
N ILE A 31 -21.97 -14.31 -10.65
CA ILE A 31 -21.79 -13.08 -11.41
C ILE A 31 -21.25 -13.32 -12.83
N ASN A 32 -21.51 -12.36 -13.70
CA ASN A 32 -20.82 -12.27 -15.00
C ASN A 32 -19.55 -11.43 -14.84
N TYR A 33 -18.39 -12.08 -14.73
CA TYR A 33 -17.10 -11.45 -14.46
C TYR A 33 -16.76 -10.34 -15.47
N LYS A 34 -16.91 -10.62 -16.77
CA LYS A 34 -16.59 -9.63 -17.82
C LYS A 34 -17.50 -8.40 -17.75
N LYS A 35 -18.78 -8.60 -17.50
CA LYS A 35 -19.72 -7.50 -17.34
C LYS A 35 -19.37 -6.62 -16.15
N VAL A 36 -19.04 -7.22 -15.00
CA VAL A 36 -18.64 -6.46 -13.80
C VAL A 36 -17.35 -5.70 -14.05
N TRP A 37 -16.36 -6.35 -14.68
CA TRP A 37 -15.12 -5.69 -15.09
C TRP A 37 -15.36 -4.43 -15.92
N ASP A 38 -16.16 -4.56 -16.99
CA ASP A 38 -16.45 -3.42 -17.88
C ASP A 38 -17.20 -2.29 -17.15
N GLN A 39 -18.10 -2.66 -16.24
CA GLN A 39 -18.82 -1.68 -15.42
C GLN A 39 -17.88 -0.92 -14.47
N LEU A 40 -16.91 -1.61 -13.84
CA LEU A 40 -15.94 -0.96 -12.98
C LEU A 40 -15.00 -0.05 -13.76
N VAL A 41 -14.48 -0.52 -14.89
CA VAL A 41 -13.66 0.32 -15.80
C VAL A 41 -14.41 1.60 -16.17
N HIS A 42 -15.65 1.47 -16.61
CA HIS A 42 -16.46 2.62 -17.01
C HIS A 42 -16.73 3.57 -15.83
N ALA A 43 -17.08 3.03 -14.66
CA ALA A 43 -17.33 3.83 -13.47
C ALA A 43 -16.08 4.61 -13.02
N PHE A 44 -14.91 4.00 -13.02
CA PHE A 44 -13.66 4.69 -12.72
C PHE A 44 -13.30 5.73 -13.77
N GLN A 45 -13.54 5.46 -15.07
CA GLN A 45 -13.36 6.45 -16.12
C GLN A 45 -14.24 7.68 -15.88
N GLU A 46 -15.52 7.50 -15.55
CA GLU A 46 -16.42 8.62 -15.23
C GLU A 46 -15.96 9.44 -14.02
N VAL A 47 -15.43 8.80 -12.99
CA VAL A 47 -14.89 9.48 -11.80
C VAL A 47 -13.63 10.25 -12.14
N CYS A 48 -12.71 9.64 -12.88
CA CYS A 48 -11.47 10.27 -13.32
C CYS A 48 -11.73 11.48 -14.20
N ASP A 49 -12.65 11.35 -15.16
CA ASP A 49 -13.02 12.43 -16.09
C ASP A 49 -13.71 13.60 -15.35
N TYR A 50 -14.54 13.31 -14.35
CA TYR A 50 -15.17 14.32 -13.50
C TYR A 50 -14.17 15.04 -12.59
N ALA A 51 -13.21 14.29 -12.04
CA ALA A 51 -12.24 14.76 -11.07
C ALA A 51 -10.82 14.82 -11.67
N CYS A 52 -10.69 15.39 -12.88
CA CYS A 52 -9.43 15.44 -13.63
C CYS A 52 -8.32 16.26 -12.95
N ASP A 53 -8.66 17.07 -11.96
CA ASP A 53 -7.76 17.85 -11.10
C ASP A 53 -7.34 17.13 -9.82
N LEU A 54 -7.92 15.96 -9.53
CA LEU A 54 -7.63 15.13 -8.37
C LEU A 54 -6.99 13.79 -8.79
N GLN A 55 -6.24 13.21 -7.88
CA GLN A 55 -5.75 11.83 -7.99
C GLN A 55 -6.84 10.87 -7.48
N ILE A 56 -7.23 9.91 -8.30
CA ILE A 56 -8.16 8.84 -7.94
C ILE A 56 -7.34 7.59 -7.65
N SER A 57 -7.54 7.00 -6.49
CA SER A 57 -6.73 5.90 -6.01
C SER A 57 -7.59 4.68 -5.72
N ILE A 58 -7.22 3.52 -6.26
CA ILE A 58 -7.87 2.24 -5.96
C ILE A 58 -7.14 1.60 -4.79
N GLU A 59 -7.87 1.28 -3.75
CA GLU A 59 -7.40 0.42 -2.67
C GLU A 59 -8.00 -0.97 -2.87
N TYR A 60 -7.14 -1.97 -3.04
CA TYR A 60 -7.58 -3.34 -3.20
C TYR A 60 -7.54 -4.13 -1.90
N LYS A 61 -8.43 -5.11 -1.78
CA LYS A 61 -8.50 -6.05 -0.65
C LYS A 61 -8.85 -7.44 -1.18
N PRO A 62 -8.18 -8.52 -0.76
CA PRO A 62 -8.38 -9.83 -1.38
C PRO A 62 -9.73 -10.49 -1.06
N TYR A 63 -10.25 -10.27 0.13
CA TYR A 63 -11.51 -10.77 0.65
C TYR A 63 -11.93 -9.92 1.85
N GLU A 64 -13.08 -10.24 2.49
CA GLU A 64 -13.78 -9.37 3.42
C GLU A 64 -14.30 -8.09 2.70
N GLU A 65 -15.55 -7.80 2.64
CA GLU A 65 -16.72 -8.47 3.27
C GLU A 65 -17.20 -9.72 2.50
N ARG A 66 -16.72 -9.92 1.25
CA ARG A 66 -17.09 -11.06 0.40
C ARG A 66 -15.98 -12.10 0.44
N SER A 67 -16.32 -13.35 0.08
CA SER A 67 -15.35 -14.45 -0.01
C SER A 67 -14.26 -14.18 -1.07
N TYR A 68 -14.63 -13.48 -2.14
CA TYR A 68 -13.75 -13.04 -3.21
C TYR A 68 -14.04 -11.59 -3.54
N ALA A 69 -13.06 -10.71 -3.39
CA ALA A 69 -13.12 -9.36 -3.93
C ALA A 69 -12.86 -9.38 -5.44
N PHE A 70 -13.36 -8.38 -6.15
CA PHE A 70 -13.18 -8.29 -7.60
C PHE A 70 -11.82 -7.67 -7.95
N ILE A 71 -11.41 -6.65 -7.21
CA ILE A 71 -10.06 -6.06 -7.29
C ILE A 71 -9.29 -6.54 -6.05
N ASP A 72 -8.59 -7.67 -6.19
CA ASP A 72 -8.13 -8.49 -5.08
C ASP A 72 -6.60 -8.52 -4.86
N SER A 73 -5.84 -7.90 -5.76
CA SER A 73 -4.38 -8.03 -5.80
C SER A 73 -3.71 -6.92 -6.60
N MET A 74 -2.40 -6.73 -6.39
CA MET A 74 -1.61 -5.77 -7.17
C MET A 74 -1.70 -6.04 -8.69
N GLY A 75 -1.71 -7.32 -9.08
CA GLY A 75 -1.77 -7.70 -10.49
C GLY A 75 -3.11 -7.34 -11.13
N VAL A 76 -4.22 -7.66 -10.48
CA VAL A 76 -5.57 -7.31 -10.95
C VAL A 76 -5.75 -5.79 -10.95
N THR A 77 -5.25 -5.09 -9.92
CA THR A 77 -5.28 -3.63 -9.86
C THR A 77 -4.50 -3.02 -11.02
N GLY A 78 -3.29 -3.51 -11.30
CA GLY A 78 -2.50 -3.04 -12.45
C GLY A 78 -3.20 -3.24 -13.81
N MET A 79 -3.87 -4.38 -14.00
CA MET A 79 -4.71 -4.62 -15.19
C MET A 79 -5.88 -3.62 -15.26
N MET A 80 -6.55 -3.38 -14.14
CA MET A 80 -7.65 -2.42 -14.05
C MET A 80 -7.19 -1.01 -14.39
N LEU A 81 -6.05 -0.54 -13.87
CA LEU A 81 -5.49 0.77 -14.20
C LEU A 81 -5.22 0.92 -15.70
N ASN A 82 -4.68 -0.13 -16.35
CA ASN A 82 -4.43 -0.14 -17.78
C ASN A 82 -5.72 -0.03 -18.59
N ASP A 83 -6.78 -0.76 -18.21
CA ASP A 83 -8.06 -0.72 -18.93
C ASP A 83 -8.82 0.59 -18.69
N ILE A 84 -8.72 1.19 -17.49
CA ILE A 84 -9.26 2.53 -17.19
C ILE A 84 -8.57 3.57 -18.07
N ASN A 85 -7.27 3.48 -18.26
CA ASN A 85 -6.46 4.33 -19.13
C ASN A 85 -6.72 5.83 -18.92
N ARG A 86 -6.48 6.30 -17.69
CA ARG A 86 -6.52 7.72 -17.30
C ARG A 86 -5.23 8.09 -16.57
N ASP A 87 -4.75 9.31 -16.75
CA ASP A 87 -3.49 9.77 -16.14
C ASP A 87 -3.61 9.92 -14.61
N ASN A 88 -4.80 10.32 -14.15
CA ASN A 88 -5.09 10.62 -12.75
C ASN A 88 -5.60 9.42 -11.93
N ILE A 89 -5.48 8.18 -12.42
CA ILE A 89 -5.77 6.95 -11.66
C ILE A 89 -4.48 6.31 -11.15
N GLY A 90 -4.49 5.83 -9.93
CA GLY A 90 -3.38 5.13 -9.29
C GLY A 90 -3.86 4.20 -8.17
N VAL A 91 -2.99 3.88 -7.24
CA VAL A 91 -3.27 2.93 -6.15
C VAL A 91 -3.02 3.53 -4.78
N THR A 92 -3.82 3.13 -3.82
CA THR A 92 -3.52 3.15 -2.39
C THR A 92 -3.13 1.74 -1.99
N LEU A 93 -1.93 1.59 -1.43
CA LEU A 93 -1.44 0.32 -0.93
C LEU A 93 -1.76 0.22 0.56
N ASP A 94 -2.63 -0.72 0.92
CA ASP A 94 -2.82 -1.13 2.29
C ASP A 94 -1.92 -2.31 2.62
N TYR A 95 -1.13 -2.15 3.68
CA TYR A 95 -0.10 -3.12 4.03
C TYR A 95 -0.70 -4.46 4.48
N CYS A 96 -1.74 -4.44 5.31
CA CYS A 96 -2.39 -5.67 5.77
C CYS A 96 -3.10 -6.41 4.63
N HIS A 97 -3.74 -5.68 3.70
CA HIS A 97 -4.37 -6.28 2.52
C HIS A 97 -3.36 -7.03 1.64
N MET A 98 -2.14 -6.49 1.50
CA MET A 98 -1.07 -7.19 0.78
C MET A 98 -0.60 -8.45 1.52
N LEU A 99 -0.48 -8.39 2.87
CA LEU A 99 -0.17 -9.57 3.67
C LEU A 99 -1.25 -10.66 3.54
N MET A 100 -2.53 -10.29 3.57
CA MET A 100 -3.68 -11.20 3.37
C MET A 100 -3.61 -11.90 2.01
N LYS A 101 -3.13 -11.22 0.97
CA LYS A 101 -2.93 -11.80 -0.36
C LYS A 101 -1.64 -12.62 -0.49
N HIS A 102 -0.80 -12.65 0.54
CA HIS A 102 0.55 -13.22 0.50
C HIS A 102 1.47 -12.53 -0.53
N GLU A 103 1.21 -11.27 -0.82
CA GLU A 103 2.09 -10.44 -1.63
C GLU A 103 3.28 -9.94 -0.80
N ASN A 104 4.36 -9.55 -1.48
CA ASN A 104 5.41 -8.75 -0.86
C ASN A 104 5.04 -7.26 -0.98
N PRO A 105 4.79 -6.53 0.13
CA PRO A 105 4.43 -5.11 0.08
C PRO A 105 5.44 -4.24 -0.66
N ALA A 106 6.72 -4.54 -0.53
CA ALA A 106 7.79 -3.81 -1.20
C ALA A 106 7.75 -3.98 -2.73
N PHE A 107 7.35 -5.15 -3.22
CA PHE A 107 7.20 -5.38 -4.66
C PHE A 107 6.10 -4.49 -5.26
N ALA A 108 4.96 -4.39 -4.62
CA ALA A 108 3.88 -3.50 -5.05
C ALA A 108 4.33 -2.02 -5.02
N ALA A 109 5.02 -1.62 -3.94
CA ALA A 109 5.56 -0.28 -3.77
C ALA A 109 6.57 0.10 -4.88
N ASP A 110 7.47 -0.82 -5.26
CA ASP A 110 8.45 -0.57 -6.33
C ASP A 110 7.76 -0.45 -7.71
N ILE A 111 6.84 -1.37 -8.04
CA ILE A 111 6.16 -1.35 -9.35
C ILE A 111 5.31 -0.09 -9.51
N PHE A 112 4.41 0.21 -8.58
CA PHE A 112 3.53 1.37 -8.71
C PHE A 112 4.28 2.69 -8.48
N GLY A 113 5.30 2.70 -7.62
CA GLY A 113 6.17 3.86 -7.42
C GLY A 113 6.96 4.22 -8.69
N SER A 114 7.53 3.23 -9.38
CA SER A 114 8.28 3.44 -10.64
C SER A 114 7.42 3.99 -11.77
N GLN A 115 6.11 3.75 -11.72
CA GLN A 115 5.14 4.24 -12.70
C GLN A 115 4.49 5.58 -12.31
N ASN A 116 4.85 6.17 -11.16
CA ASN A 116 4.20 7.34 -10.56
C ASN A 116 2.68 7.11 -10.33
N LYS A 117 2.28 5.89 -9.98
CA LYS A 117 0.90 5.49 -9.71
C LYS A 117 0.61 5.20 -8.24
N LEU A 118 1.58 5.40 -7.35
CA LEU A 118 1.42 5.25 -5.91
C LEU A 118 0.90 6.57 -5.31
N TYR A 119 -0.39 6.64 -5.05
CA TYR A 119 -1.06 7.87 -4.60
C TYR A 119 -1.39 7.89 -3.12
N GLY A 120 -1.60 6.73 -2.52
CA GLY A 120 -1.92 6.59 -1.10
C GLY A 120 -1.21 5.40 -0.45
N ILE A 121 -1.05 5.48 0.85
CA ILE A 121 -0.48 4.42 1.67
C ILE A 121 -1.29 4.32 2.95
N HIS A 122 -1.81 3.12 3.23
CA HIS A 122 -2.36 2.75 4.52
C HIS A 122 -1.37 1.80 5.21
N LEU A 123 -0.88 2.20 6.37
CA LEU A 123 0.05 1.41 7.15
C LEU A 123 -0.63 0.84 8.40
N ASN A 124 -0.45 -0.42 8.58
CA ASN A 124 -0.86 -1.27 9.67
C ASN A 124 0.07 -2.49 9.70
N ASP A 125 -0.23 -3.49 10.48
CA ASP A 125 0.46 -4.78 10.44
C ASP A 125 -0.56 -5.90 10.68
N GLY A 126 -0.17 -7.14 10.42
CA GLY A 126 -1.04 -8.29 10.59
C GLY A 126 -0.34 -9.61 10.37
N TYR A 127 -1.07 -10.68 10.55
CA TYR A 127 -0.59 -12.05 10.38
C TYR A 127 -0.95 -12.65 9.01
N GLY A 128 -1.60 -11.87 8.14
CA GLY A 128 -1.94 -12.26 6.77
C GLY A 128 -3.16 -13.17 6.66
N VAL A 129 -3.98 -13.27 7.70
CA VAL A 129 -5.21 -14.07 7.71
C VAL A 129 -6.45 -13.17 7.68
N HIS A 130 -6.38 -12.06 8.37
CA HIS A 130 -7.42 -11.04 8.47
C HIS A 130 -6.82 -9.68 8.23
N ASP A 131 -7.68 -8.70 8.07
CA ASP A 131 -7.30 -7.30 8.21
C ASP A 131 -7.16 -7.00 9.70
N ASP A 132 -6.00 -7.34 10.23
CA ASP A 132 -5.77 -7.29 11.69
C ASP A 132 -5.68 -5.87 12.23
N GLY A 133 -5.24 -4.91 11.41
CA GLY A 133 -5.10 -3.51 11.80
C GLY A 133 -4.16 -3.28 12.99
N LEU A 134 -3.08 -4.07 13.09
CA LEU A 134 -2.11 -3.97 14.18
C LEU A 134 -1.18 -2.77 14.00
N MET A 135 -0.51 -2.34 15.07
CA MET A 135 0.54 -1.33 15.02
C MET A 135 1.67 -1.74 14.08
N ILE A 136 2.07 -0.82 13.21
CA ILE A 136 3.05 -1.07 12.14
C ILE A 136 4.39 -1.57 12.69
N GLY A 137 4.99 -2.55 11.96
CA GLY A 137 6.30 -3.10 12.26
C GLY A 137 6.36 -4.00 13.50
N THR A 138 5.22 -4.45 14.02
CA THR A 138 5.16 -5.33 15.20
C THR A 138 5.21 -6.81 14.85
N SER A 139 4.57 -7.20 13.77
CA SER A 139 4.50 -8.59 13.30
C SER A 139 5.51 -8.86 12.17
N THR A 140 5.67 -7.93 11.23
CA THR A 140 6.49 -8.11 10.03
C THR A 140 7.51 -6.99 9.80
N PRO A 141 8.39 -6.66 10.77
CA PRO A 141 9.23 -5.45 10.74
C PRO A 141 10.16 -5.35 9.53
N PHE A 142 10.67 -6.46 9.01
CA PHE A 142 11.55 -6.43 7.84
C PHE A 142 10.81 -6.17 6.53
N LYS A 143 9.59 -6.67 6.39
CA LYS A 143 8.75 -6.32 5.23
C LYS A 143 8.36 -4.84 5.27
N THR A 144 8.10 -4.31 6.46
CA THR A 144 7.84 -2.88 6.67
C THR A 144 9.06 -2.04 6.26
N LEU A 145 10.25 -2.39 6.76
CA LEU A 145 11.50 -1.70 6.39
C LEU A 145 11.76 -1.73 4.88
N GLU A 146 11.55 -2.89 4.24
CA GLU A 146 11.73 -3.02 2.80
C GLU A 146 10.74 -2.13 2.03
N MET A 147 9.47 -2.10 2.43
CA MET A 147 8.46 -1.23 1.79
C MET A 147 8.80 0.25 1.97
N LEU A 148 9.20 0.68 3.17
CA LEU A 148 9.62 2.07 3.45
C LEU A 148 10.85 2.48 2.62
N TYR A 149 11.80 1.56 2.38
CA TYR A 149 12.91 1.80 1.49
C TYR A 149 12.42 2.17 0.08
N TYR A 150 11.45 1.45 -0.47
CA TYR A 150 10.90 1.75 -1.81
C TYR A 150 10.11 3.05 -1.85
N PHE A 151 9.41 3.42 -0.78
CA PHE A 151 8.79 4.75 -0.70
C PHE A 151 9.82 5.86 -0.81
N LYS A 152 10.94 5.73 -0.08
CA LYS A 152 12.05 6.68 -0.17
C LYS A 152 12.71 6.67 -1.56
N LYS A 153 12.96 5.50 -2.11
CA LYS A 153 13.56 5.32 -3.45
C LYS A 153 12.75 6.04 -4.53
N HIS A 154 11.42 5.97 -4.47
CA HIS A 154 10.53 6.62 -5.44
C HIS A 154 10.09 8.03 -5.02
N GLY A 155 10.60 8.55 -3.92
CA GLY A 155 10.32 9.93 -3.48
C GLY A 155 8.86 10.16 -3.13
N TYR A 156 8.17 9.18 -2.51
CA TYR A 156 6.79 9.34 -2.07
C TYR A 156 6.65 10.52 -1.10
N GLN A 157 5.71 11.44 -1.38
CA GLN A 157 5.51 12.67 -0.62
C GLN A 157 4.06 12.88 -0.14
N ASN A 158 3.15 11.96 -0.51
CA ASN A 158 1.77 12.06 -0.06
C ASN A 158 1.62 11.59 1.40
N ALA A 159 0.43 11.76 1.95
CA ALA A 159 0.14 11.35 3.32
C ALA A 159 0.27 9.82 3.51
N ILE A 160 0.72 9.44 4.69
CA ILE A 160 0.63 8.07 5.20
C ILE A 160 -0.53 8.06 6.19
N TYR A 161 -1.47 7.16 5.98
CA TYR A 161 -2.59 6.93 6.89
C TYR A 161 -2.34 5.66 7.70
N PHE A 162 -2.57 5.69 9.00
CA PHE A 162 -2.55 4.49 9.83
C PHE A 162 -3.96 3.89 9.86
N ASP A 163 -4.15 2.81 9.16
CA ASP A 163 -5.40 2.05 9.15
C ASP A 163 -5.32 0.93 10.19
N THR A 164 -5.29 1.34 11.45
CA THR A 164 -5.17 0.47 12.61
C THR A 164 -6.48 0.43 13.40
N PHE A 165 -6.72 -0.68 14.09
CA PHE A 165 -7.99 -0.96 14.78
C PHE A 165 -7.76 -1.17 16.29
N PRO A 166 -7.48 -0.11 17.08
CA PRO A 166 -7.30 -0.23 18.52
C PRO A 166 -8.59 -0.76 19.18
N VAL A 167 -8.47 -1.86 19.93
CA VAL A 167 -9.59 -2.50 20.61
C VAL A 167 -9.60 -2.19 22.11
N ILE A 168 -8.43 -2.30 22.73
CA ILE A 168 -8.22 -2.03 24.17
C ILE A 168 -7.14 -0.96 24.38
N GLU A 169 -6.39 -0.65 23.35
CA GLU A 169 -5.36 0.36 23.35
C GLU A 169 -5.98 1.77 23.34
N GLU A 170 -5.29 2.72 23.96
CA GLU A 170 -5.66 4.12 23.85
C GLU A 170 -5.26 4.62 22.45
N ALA A 171 -6.23 5.09 21.68
CA ALA A 171 -6.06 5.36 20.23
C ALA A 171 -4.99 6.44 19.93
N ALA A 172 -4.87 7.47 20.77
CA ALA A 172 -3.84 8.49 20.57
C ALA A 172 -2.44 7.94 20.85
N ALA A 173 -2.27 7.13 21.90
CA ALA A 173 -1.00 6.49 22.22
C ALA A 173 -0.58 5.49 21.14
N GLU A 174 -1.53 4.76 20.56
CA GLU A 174 -1.27 3.88 19.42
C GLU A 174 -0.80 4.66 18.19
N CYS A 175 -1.48 5.75 17.85
CA CYS A 175 -1.08 6.63 16.75
C CYS A 175 0.33 7.20 16.96
N GLU A 176 0.64 7.69 18.16
CA GLU A 176 1.98 8.16 18.51
C GLU A 176 3.03 7.04 18.34
N ARG A 177 2.71 5.83 18.75
CA ARG A 177 3.59 4.68 18.62
C ARG A 177 3.85 4.30 17.15
N ASN A 178 2.83 4.36 16.31
CA ASN A 178 2.97 4.17 14.87
C ASN A 178 3.89 5.21 14.23
N ILE A 179 3.74 6.50 14.61
CA ILE A 179 4.61 7.59 14.15
C ILE A 179 6.05 7.35 14.58
N GLU A 180 6.28 7.00 15.84
CA GLU A 180 7.62 6.69 16.37
C GLU A 180 8.28 5.55 15.60
N MET A 181 7.53 4.46 15.34
CA MET A 181 8.06 3.30 14.62
C MET A 181 8.49 3.68 13.20
N ILE A 182 7.65 4.40 12.46
CA ILE A 182 7.96 4.83 11.09
C ILE A 182 9.17 5.75 11.06
N ASN A 183 9.24 6.71 11.98
CA ASN A 183 10.39 7.60 12.08
C ASN A 183 11.68 6.82 12.36
N TYR A 184 11.65 5.92 13.34
CA TYR A 184 12.79 5.07 13.68
C TYR A 184 13.25 4.20 12.50
N MET A 185 12.31 3.55 11.79
CA MET A 185 12.64 2.73 10.62
C MET A 185 13.21 3.58 9.47
N ASN A 186 12.69 4.77 9.26
CA ASN A 186 13.23 5.70 8.27
C ASN A 186 14.66 6.14 8.62
N ASP A 187 14.92 6.43 9.90
CA ASP A 187 16.27 6.79 10.37
C ASP A 187 17.26 5.63 10.19
N LEU A 188 16.82 4.39 10.43
CA LEU A 188 17.64 3.19 10.15
C LEU A 188 17.99 3.08 8.66
N ILE A 189 17.03 3.28 7.77
CA ILE A 189 17.24 3.24 6.31
C ILE A 189 18.24 4.33 5.91
N ASP A 190 18.09 5.55 6.44
CA ASP A 190 18.98 6.67 6.14
C ASP A 190 20.40 6.41 6.65
N LYS A 191 20.55 5.87 7.86
CA LYS A 191 21.84 5.54 8.47
C LYS A 191 22.59 4.45 7.68
N VAL A 192 21.89 3.44 7.22
CA VAL A 192 22.44 2.41 6.34
C VAL A 192 22.75 2.97 4.95
N GLY A 193 21.86 3.78 4.40
CA GLY A 193 22.01 4.51 3.15
C GLY A 193 21.40 3.79 1.95
N LEU A 194 20.55 4.53 1.22
CA LEU A 194 19.79 4.01 0.07
C LEU A 194 20.68 3.36 -1.00
N ASN A 195 21.82 3.97 -1.33
CA ASN A 195 22.75 3.46 -2.35
C ASN A 195 23.37 2.11 -1.93
N TYR A 196 23.69 1.96 -0.65
CA TYR A 196 24.22 0.69 -0.14
C TYR A 196 23.18 -0.41 -0.21
N ILE A 197 21.96 -0.14 0.24
CA ILE A 197 20.83 -1.08 0.14
C ILE A 197 20.61 -1.46 -1.33
N GLN A 198 20.55 -0.47 -2.25
CA GLN A 198 20.38 -0.72 -3.68
C GLN A 198 21.50 -1.61 -4.23
N SER A 199 22.74 -1.39 -3.81
CA SER A 199 23.87 -2.22 -4.26
C SER A 199 23.77 -3.69 -3.86
N ILE A 200 23.10 -3.99 -2.74
CA ILE A 200 22.81 -5.36 -2.30
C ILE A 200 21.72 -5.97 -3.18
N ILE A 201 20.64 -5.21 -3.41
CA ILE A 201 19.52 -5.63 -4.25
C ILE A 201 19.97 -5.95 -5.67
N ASP A 202 20.78 -5.09 -6.28
CA ASP A 202 21.26 -5.23 -7.66
C ASP A 202 22.12 -6.48 -7.88
N ARG A 203 22.80 -6.95 -6.83
CA ARG A 203 23.58 -8.19 -6.88
C ARG A 203 22.74 -9.46 -6.74
N ASN A 204 21.48 -9.33 -6.34
CA ASN A 204 20.60 -10.47 -6.00
C ASN A 204 21.26 -11.44 -5.01
N ASP A 205 21.94 -10.88 -4.00
CA ASP A 205 22.76 -11.63 -3.03
C ASP A 205 21.99 -11.83 -1.74
N ALA A 206 21.42 -13.03 -1.57
CA ALA A 206 20.63 -13.38 -0.38
C ALA A 206 21.45 -13.37 0.91
N ILE A 207 22.77 -13.65 0.84
CA ILE A 207 23.63 -13.60 2.03
C ILE A 207 23.87 -12.17 2.46
N ALA A 208 24.15 -11.27 1.50
CA ALA A 208 24.27 -9.85 1.80
C ALA A 208 22.95 -9.25 2.31
N ALA A 209 21.80 -9.64 1.74
CA ALA A 209 20.49 -9.23 2.24
C ALA A 209 20.25 -9.70 3.68
N SER A 210 20.62 -10.94 4.02
CA SER A 210 20.53 -11.43 5.40
C SER A 210 21.47 -10.67 6.36
N LYS A 211 22.67 -10.29 5.93
CA LYS A 211 23.58 -9.45 6.73
C LYS A 211 22.99 -8.04 6.93
N LEU A 212 22.36 -7.46 5.91
CA LEU A 212 21.65 -6.18 6.03
C LEU A 212 20.57 -6.22 7.12
N MET A 213 19.82 -7.31 7.25
CA MET A 213 18.86 -7.47 8.34
C MET A 213 19.53 -7.42 9.71
N LEU A 214 20.73 -8.01 9.87
CA LEU A 214 21.48 -7.91 11.11
C LEU A 214 21.99 -6.49 11.39
N GLU A 215 22.34 -5.72 10.37
CA GLU A 215 22.68 -4.31 10.50
C GLU A 215 21.51 -3.49 11.02
N PHE A 216 20.30 -3.72 10.52
CA PHE A 216 19.09 -3.10 11.06
C PHE A 216 18.84 -3.44 12.53
N PHE A 217 19.00 -4.71 12.94
CA PHE A 217 18.89 -5.10 14.34
C PHE A 217 19.93 -4.41 15.24
N LYS A 218 21.10 -4.06 14.73
CA LYS A 218 22.15 -3.33 15.44
C LYS A 218 22.00 -1.80 15.36
N GLY A 219 20.82 -1.30 14.98
CA GLY A 219 20.56 0.12 14.87
C GLY A 219 21.25 0.78 13.69
N GLY A 220 21.48 0.04 12.60
CA GLY A 220 22.09 0.56 11.37
C GLY A 220 23.61 0.71 11.43
N GLU A 221 24.27 0.12 12.39
CA GLU A 221 25.74 0.10 12.43
C GLU A 221 26.27 -0.90 11.39
N LYS A 222 27.11 -0.40 10.47
CA LYS A 222 27.74 -1.26 9.46
C LYS A 222 28.81 -2.14 10.13
N ASN A 223 28.78 -3.43 9.87
CA ASN A 223 29.91 -4.27 10.24
C ASN A 223 31.08 -3.96 9.28
N GLU A 224 32.17 -3.44 9.80
CA GLU A 224 33.47 -3.54 9.15
C GLU A 224 33.90 -5.01 9.15
N LEU A 225 33.65 -5.73 8.06
CA LEU A 225 34.14 -7.07 7.79
C LEU A 225 35.11 -7.03 6.63
#